data_b782ed8b67a559b2decc4a1684f2e32d
#
_entry.id   b782ed8b67a559b2decc4a1684f2e32d
#
_cell.length_a   1.000
_cell.length_b   1.000
_cell.length_c   1.000
_cell.angle_alpha   90.00
_cell.angle_beta   90.00
_cell.angle_gamma   90.00
#
_symmetry.space_group_name_H-M   'P 1'
#
loop_
_entity.id
_entity.type
_entity.pdbx_description
1 polymer ?
#
loop_
_entity_poly.entity_id
_entity_poly.type
_entity_poly.pdbx_seq_one_letter_code
_entity_poly.pdbx_strand_id
1 'polypeptide(L)'
;IEASARQAYKHVRVDPDAYLRHVQRAHMLPIEKWQDVFYLGPEILKPHADSVIRSSVKAAALEGMGLGLGGWMTVVPDLGILSAITMRLLQKLSLIYGFEYATDEDAVELWMAAASAAGLDLGKDFIEKQAIERLVPRIMDVVAAKMSAEIAEKWTARLIPLLSAGAGGALNYYFVRAWGRRAQKHFEARHRLVRAQKFSPRLTTGPITPPLTQ
;
A
#
# COMPACT_ATOMS: atom_id res chain seq x y z
N ILE A 1 3.85 -4.67 -21.49
CA ILE A 1 4.13 -4.68 -20.03
C ILE A 1 3.12 -3.80 -19.29
N GLU A 2 2.81 -2.57 -19.78
CA GLU A 2 1.87 -1.64 -19.14
C GLU A 2 0.43 -2.17 -19.04
N ALA A 3 -0.09 -2.78 -20.12
CA ALA A 3 -1.42 -3.40 -20.11
C ALA A 3 -1.52 -4.53 -19.07
N SER A 4 -0.41 -5.26 -18.85
CA SER A 4 -0.35 -6.37 -17.90
C SER A 4 -0.44 -5.92 -16.43
N ALA A 5 0.16 -4.77 -16.08
CA ALA A 5 0.14 -4.26 -14.71
C ALA A 5 -1.26 -3.75 -14.31
N ARG A 6 -1.93 -3.01 -15.20
CA ARG A 6 -3.31 -2.57 -14.98
C ARG A 6 -4.30 -3.73 -14.92
N GLN A 7 -4.10 -4.73 -15.76
CA GLN A 7 -4.93 -5.92 -15.77
C GLN A 7 -4.68 -6.77 -14.53
N ALA A 8 -3.42 -6.93 -14.10
CA ALA A 8 -3.06 -7.58 -12.86
C ALA A 8 -3.70 -6.87 -11.65
N TYR A 9 -3.66 -5.54 -11.59
CA TYR A 9 -4.31 -4.77 -10.53
C TYR A 9 -5.80 -5.09 -10.40
N LYS A 10 -6.54 -5.12 -11.52
CA LYS A 10 -7.98 -5.44 -11.50
C LYS A 10 -8.26 -6.87 -11.00
N HIS A 11 -7.43 -7.83 -11.36
CA HIS A 11 -7.58 -9.24 -10.93
C HIS A 11 -7.13 -9.50 -9.48
N VAL A 12 -6.33 -8.62 -8.92
CA VAL A 12 -5.74 -8.78 -7.58
C VAL A 12 -6.45 -7.92 -6.53
N ARG A 13 -7.51 -7.22 -6.94
CA ARG A 13 -8.24 -6.30 -6.07
C ARG A 13 -8.77 -7.02 -4.82
N VAL A 14 -8.44 -6.51 -3.65
CA VAL A 14 -9.05 -6.90 -2.38
C VAL A 14 -10.44 -6.27 -2.33
N ASP A 15 -11.46 -7.07 -2.08
CA ASP A 15 -12.81 -6.57 -1.82
C ASP A 15 -12.83 -5.92 -0.42
N PRO A 16 -13.09 -4.60 -0.33
CA PRO A 16 -13.08 -3.89 0.96
C PRO A 16 -14.10 -4.44 1.94
N ASP A 17 -15.32 -4.78 1.48
CA ASP A 17 -16.39 -5.28 2.34
C ASP A 17 -16.10 -6.69 2.86
N ALA A 18 -15.59 -7.56 1.98
CA ALA A 18 -15.18 -8.90 2.39
C ALA A 18 -14.03 -8.84 3.39
N TYR A 19 -13.10 -7.91 3.20
CA TYR A 19 -11.97 -7.72 4.12
C TYR A 19 -12.42 -7.10 5.45
N LEU A 20 -13.35 -6.16 5.44
CA LEU A 20 -13.95 -5.61 6.65
C LEU A 20 -14.61 -6.71 7.50
N ARG A 21 -15.46 -7.55 6.87
CA ARG A 21 -16.07 -8.70 7.56
C ARG A 21 -15.03 -9.68 8.12
N HIS A 22 -13.90 -9.85 7.44
CA HIS A 22 -12.79 -10.66 7.96
C HIS A 22 -12.18 -10.04 9.22
N VAL A 23 -11.87 -8.74 9.19
CA VAL A 23 -11.30 -7.99 10.32
C VAL A 23 -12.24 -8.00 11.53
N GLN A 24 -13.54 -7.79 11.31
CA GLN A 24 -14.56 -7.84 12.35
C GLN A 24 -14.65 -9.24 12.98
N ARG A 25 -14.75 -10.29 12.16
CA ARG A 25 -14.83 -11.69 12.65
C ARG A 25 -13.60 -12.14 13.42
N ALA A 26 -12.44 -11.70 12.98
CA ALA A 26 -11.19 -11.99 13.65
C ALA A 26 -10.95 -11.10 14.90
N HIS A 27 -11.91 -10.22 15.24
CA HIS A 27 -11.80 -9.23 16.33
C HIS A 27 -10.49 -8.42 16.27
N MET A 28 -10.04 -8.16 15.06
CA MET A 28 -8.79 -7.43 14.87
C MET A 28 -8.95 -5.94 15.17
N LEU A 29 -10.08 -5.33 14.75
CA LEU A 29 -10.38 -3.92 14.99
C LEU A 29 -11.86 -3.74 15.35
N PRO A 30 -12.20 -2.88 16.34
CA PRO A 30 -13.56 -2.57 16.74
C PRO A 30 -14.18 -1.50 15.84
N ILE A 31 -14.42 -1.82 14.58
CA ILE A 31 -14.96 -0.90 13.56
C ILE A 31 -16.15 -1.53 12.85
N GLU A 32 -17.13 -0.73 12.47
CA GLU A 32 -18.28 -1.14 11.65
C GLU A 32 -18.04 -0.87 10.17
N LYS A 33 -17.33 0.22 9.85
CA LYS A 33 -16.93 0.64 8.51
C LYS A 33 -15.50 1.19 8.51
N TRP A 34 -14.87 1.26 7.35
CA TRP A 34 -13.47 1.69 7.25
C TRP A 34 -13.23 3.12 7.75
N GLN A 35 -14.22 4.02 7.61
CA GLN A 35 -14.11 5.39 8.12
C GLN A 35 -13.98 5.47 9.65
N ASP A 36 -14.44 4.45 10.38
CA ASP A 36 -14.35 4.40 11.84
C ASP A 36 -12.90 4.25 12.31
N VAL A 37 -12.03 3.77 11.43
CA VAL A 37 -10.58 3.67 11.70
C VAL A 37 -9.97 5.01 12.13
N PHE A 38 -10.51 6.14 11.63
CA PHE A 38 -10.00 7.46 12.01
C PHE A 38 -10.28 7.84 13.48
N TYR A 39 -11.16 7.12 14.19
CA TYR A 39 -11.32 7.26 15.64
C TYR A 39 -10.20 6.57 16.43
N LEU A 40 -9.50 5.63 15.78
CA LEU A 40 -8.40 4.87 16.39
C LEU A 40 -7.06 5.59 16.18
N GLY A 41 -6.20 5.54 17.19
CA GLY A 41 -4.84 6.05 17.04
C GLY A 41 -3.96 5.11 16.22
N PRO A 42 -2.89 5.63 15.60
CA PRO A 42 -1.98 4.81 14.79
C PRO A 42 -1.29 3.71 15.60
N GLU A 43 -1.16 3.87 16.90
CA GLU A 43 -0.64 2.85 17.84
C GLU A 43 -1.50 1.59 17.89
N ILE A 44 -2.83 1.72 17.71
CA ILE A 44 -3.77 0.60 17.65
C ILE A 44 -3.69 -0.08 16.28
N LEU A 45 -3.52 0.69 15.21
CA LEU A 45 -3.51 0.19 13.83
C LEU A 45 -2.19 -0.50 13.47
N LYS A 46 -1.08 -0.02 14.03
CA LYS A 46 0.27 -0.50 13.69
C LYS A 46 0.46 -2.00 13.88
N PRO A 47 0.06 -2.65 15.00
CA PRO A 47 0.19 -4.09 15.16
C PRO A 47 -0.55 -4.90 14.08
N HIS A 48 -1.72 -4.41 13.63
CA HIS A 48 -2.51 -5.04 12.57
C HIS A 48 -1.84 -4.89 11.21
N ALA A 49 -1.33 -3.70 10.88
CA ALA A 49 -0.53 -3.45 9.69
C ALA A 49 0.73 -4.34 9.67
N ASP A 50 1.43 -4.45 10.79
CA ASP A 50 2.61 -5.32 10.95
C ASP A 50 2.26 -6.81 10.74
N SER A 51 1.09 -7.23 11.19
CA SER A 51 0.59 -8.60 10.99
C SER A 51 0.35 -8.90 9.51
N VAL A 52 -0.30 -7.96 8.80
CA VAL A 52 -0.55 -8.09 7.36
C VAL A 52 0.75 -8.10 6.56
N ILE A 53 1.72 -7.25 6.91
CA ILE A 53 3.06 -7.29 6.30
C ILE A 53 3.71 -8.66 6.54
N ARG A 54 3.72 -9.16 7.77
CA ARG A 54 4.32 -10.47 8.08
C ARG A 54 3.68 -11.62 7.29
N SER A 55 2.36 -11.64 7.18
CA SER A 55 1.65 -12.69 6.42
C SER A 55 1.95 -12.61 4.92
N SER A 56 1.98 -11.42 4.34
CA SER A 56 2.32 -11.22 2.92
C SER A 56 3.77 -11.58 2.61
N VAL A 57 4.68 -11.23 3.51
CA VAL A 57 6.11 -11.58 3.41
C VAL A 57 6.31 -13.09 3.47
N LYS A 58 5.60 -13.81 4.36
CA LYS A 58 5.65 -15.28 4.43
C LYS A 58 5.13 -15.91 3.14
N ALA A 59 4.00 -15.41 2.60
CA ALA A 59 3.46 -15.90 1.33
C ALA A 59 4.46 -15.73 0.19
N ALA A 60 5.07 -14.54 0.07
CA ALA A 60 6.08 -14.26 -0.95
C ALA A 60 7.34 -15.12 -0.83
N ALA A 61 7.78 -15.38 0.40
CA ALA A 61 8.94 -16.24 0.66
C ALA A 61 8.66 -17.70 0.27
N LEU A 62 7.50 -18.24 0.64
CA LEU A 62 7.09 -19.61 0.30
C LEU A 62 6.99 -19.80 -1.21
N GLU A 63 6.43 -18.83 -1.91
CA GLU A 63 6.33 -18.85 -3.35
C GLU A 63 7.71 -18.80 -4.02
N GLY A 64 8.58 -17.87 -3.60
CA GLY A 64 9.94 -17.79 -4.12
C GLY A 64 10.77 -19.05 -3.88
N MET A 65 10.49 -19.82 -2.83
CA MET A 65 11.11 -21.14 -2.60
C MET A 65 10.57 -22.19 -3.58
N GLY A 66 9.25 -22.22 -3.82
CA GLY A 66 8.63 -23.19 -4.72
C GLY A 66 9.07 -23.00 -6.18
N LEU A 67 9.20 -21.77 -6.64
CA LEU A 67 9.62 -21.44 -8.01
C LEU A 67 11.15 -21.50 -8.20
N GLY A 68 11.94 -21.38 -7.13
CA GLY A 68 13.40 -21.46 -7.20
C GLY A 68 13.92 -22.82 -7.66
N LEU A 69 13.10 -23.88 -7.63
CA LEU A 69 13.42 -25.21 -8.12
C LEU A 69 13.26 -25.34 -9.64
N GLY A 70 12.54 -24.43 -10.31
CA GLY A 70 12.20 -24.49 -11.74
C GLY A 70 13.18 -23.75 -12.68
N GLY A 71 14.22 -23.13 -12.18
CA GLY A 71 15.20 -22.39 -12.98
C GLY A 71 14.65 -21.15 -13.67
N TRP A 72 15.29 -20.68 -14.74
CA TRP A 72 14.96 -19.43 -15.45
C TRP A 72 13.57 -19.41 -16.10
N MET A 73 12.98 -20.56 -16.42
CA MET A 73 11.65 -20.68 -17.01
C MET A 73 10.52 -20.22 -16.06
N THR A 74 10.79 -20.11 -14.76
CA THR A 74 9.82 -19.71 -13.73
C THR A 74 9.86 -18.21 -13.41
N VAL A 75 10.82 -17.48 -13.99
CA VAL A 75 11.05 -16.04 -13.67
C VAL A 75 9.86 -15.16 -14.06
N VAL A 76 9.28 -15.35 -15.23
CA VAL A 76 8.19 -14.51 -15.74
C VAL A 76 6.89 -14.67 -14.95
N PRO A 77 6.43 -15.89 -14.61
CA PRO A 77 5.31 -16.08 -13.70
C PRO A 77 5.52 -15.47 -12.31
N ASP A 78 6.74 -15.61 -11.74
CA ASP A 78 7.10 -15.07 -10.41
C ASP A 78 6.97 -13.56 -10.35
N LEU A 79 7.34 -12.81 -11.40
CA LEU A 79 7.16 -11.37 -11.48
C LEU A 79 5.68 -10.96 -11.29
N GLY A 80 4.78 -11.68 -11.94
CA GLY A 80 3.33 -11.43 -11.84
C GLY A 80 2.80 -11.69 -10.43
N ILE A 81 3.21 -12.79 -9.83
CA ILE A 81 2.74 -13.22 -8.52
C ILE A 81 3.30 -12.32 -7.41
N LEU A 82 4.59 -11.99 -7.47
CA LEU A 82 5.21 -11.08 -6.50
C LEU A 82 4.59 -9.68 -6.54
N SER A 83 4.31 -9.17 -7.75
CA SER A 83 3.58 -7.92 -7.94
C SER A 83 2.16 -8.00 -7.36
N ALA A 84 1.47 -9.11 -7.59
CA ALA A 84 0.14 -9.38 -7.06
C ALA A 84 0.11 -9.40 -5.52
N ILE A 85 1.04 -10.11 -4.90
CA ILE A 85 1.17 -10.15 -3.43
C ILE A 85 1.43 -8.75 -2.88
N THR A 86 2.32 -7.99 -3.52
CA THR A 86 2.68 -6.63 -3.09
C THR A 86 1.48 -5.70 -3.22
N MET A 87 0.75 -5.72 -4.34
CA MET A 87 -0.44 -4.89 -4.52
C MET A 87 -1.55 -5.22 -3.53
N ARG A 88 -1.80 -6.51 -3.25
CA ARG A 88 -2.75 -6.92 -2.21
C ARG A 88 -2.33 -6.45 -0.82
N LEU A 89 -1.04 -6.47 -0.51
CA LEU A 89 -0.51 -5.92 0.73
C LEU A 89 -0.80 -4.42 0.83
N LEU A 90 -0.51 -3.64 -0.22
CA LEU A 90 -0.75 -2.20 -0.24
C LEU A 90 -2.24 -1.87 -0.05
N GLN A 91 -3.14 -2.60 -0.73
CA GLN A 91 -4.58 -2.45 -0.59
C GLN A 91 -5.07 -2.73 0.83
N LYS A 92 -4.59 -3.81 1.46
CA LYS A 92 -4.93 -4.12 2.85
C LYS A 92 -4.41 -3.06 3.83
N LEU A 93 -3.20 -2.56 3.61
CA LEU A 93 -2.65 -1.47 4.42
C LEU A 93 -3.47 -0.19 4.26
N SER A 94 -3.88 0.16 3.02
CA SER A 94 -4.77 1.29 2.74
C SER A 94 -6.03 1.22 3.60
N LEU A 95 -6.73 0.08 3.58
CA LEU A 95 -7.95 -0.13 4.36
C LEU A 95 -7.70 -0.04 5.87
N ILE A 96 -6.63 -0.67 6.38
CA ILE A 96 -6.29 -0.62 7.82
C ILE A 96 -6.09 0.81 8.30
N TYR A 97 -5.59 1.70 7.46
CA TYR A 97 -5.43 3.12 7.80
C TYR A 97 -6.60 4.00 7.39
N GLY A 98 -7.73 3.41 6.92
CA GLY A 98 -8.99 4.10 6.64
C GLY A 98 -9.13 4.67 5.23
N PHE A 99 -8.23 4.31 4.31
CA PHE A 99 -8.25 4.77 2.93
C PHE A 99 -8.83 3.69 2.02
N GLU A 100 -10.06 3.90 1.57
CA GLU A 100 -10.71 3.07 0.57
C GLU A 100 -10.18 3.40 -0.83
N TYR A 101 -10.53 2.57 -1.81
CA TYR A 101 -10.10 2.73 -3.20
C TYR A 101 -11.21 2.26 -4.17
N ALA A 102 -12.46 2.60 -3.84
CA ALA A 102 -13.62 2.21 -4.64
C ALA A 102 -13.63 2.93 -5.99
N THR A 103 -13.34 4.23 -5.99
CA THR A 103 -13.22 5.09 -7.18
C THR A 103 -11.77 5.46 -7.45
N ASP A 104 -11.49 6.05 -8.61
CA ASP A 104 -10.16 6.57 -8.93
C ASP A 104 -9.74 7.70 -7.99
N GLU A 105 -10.71 8.50 -7.52
CA GLU A 105 -10.45 9.56 -6.52
C GLU A 105 -10.05 8.95 -5.17
N ASP A 106 -10.75 7.91 -4.73
CA ASP A 106 -10.42 7.20 -3.50
C ASP A 106 -9.07 6.48 -3.61
N ALA A 107 -8.73 5.97 -4.79
CA ALA A 107 -7.49 5.24 -5.03
C ALA A 107 -6.23 6.11 -5.00
N VAL A 108 -6.35 7.45 -4.97
CA VAL A 108 -5.19 8.36 -4.95
C VAL A 108 -4.24 8.03 -3.80
N GLU A 109 -4.75 7.86 -2.57
CA GLU A 109 -3.89 7.56 -1.41
C GLU A 109 -3.19 6.20 -1.55
N LEU A 110 -3.85 5.21 -2.13
CA LEU A 110 -3.25 3.91 -2.43
C LEU A 110 -2.07 4.05 -3.39
N TRP A 111 -2.24 4.82 -4.47
CA TRP A 111 -1.20 5.01 -5.47
C TRP A 111 -0.08 5.93 -5.01
N MET A 112 -0.39 6.92 -4.18
CA MET A 112 0.62 7.76 -3.51
C MET A 112 1.49 6.93 -2.57
N ALA A 113 0.88 6.01 -1.80
CA ALA A 113 1.61 5.08 -0.96
C ALA A 113 2.46 4.11 -1.78
N ALA A 114 1.95 3.62 -2.92
CA ALA A 114 2.69 2.77 -3.84
C ALA A 114 3.89 3.51 -4.45
N ALA A 115 3.71 4.76 -4.85
CA ALA A 115 4.80 5.62 -5.36
C ALA A 115 5.87 5.88 -4.29
N SER A 116 5.44 6.19 -3.06
CA SER A 116 6.35 6.33 -1.91
C SER A 116 7.11 5.02 -1.63
N ALA A 117 6.42 3.87 -1.74
CA ALA A 117 7.06 2.56 -1.59
C ALA A 117 8.07 2.26 -2.70
N ALA A 118 7.83 2.76 -3.91
CA ALA A 118 8.76 2.70 -5.03
C ALA A 118 9.94 3.69 -4.92
N GLY A 119 9.97 4.52 -3.87
CA GLY A 119 11.00 5.54 -3.68
C GLY A 119 10.84 6.75 -4.60
N LEU A 120 9.63 6.98 -5.12
CA LEU A 120 9.31 8.15 -5.92
C LEU A 120 8.94 9.30 -5.00
N ASP A 121 9.59 10.44 -5.16
CA ASP A 121 9.22 11.68 -4.50
C ASP A 121 8.19 12.41 -5.38
N LEU A 122 6.93 12.18 -5.08
CA LEU A 122 5.85 12.94 -5.69
C LEU A 122 5.69 14.21 -4.87
N GLY A 123 6.39 15.28 -5.24
CA GLY A 123 6.37 16.57 -4.58
C GLY A 123 4.95 17.10 -4.32
N LYS A 124 4.82 18.03 -3.36
CA LYS A 124 3.53 18.61 -2.93
C LYS A 124 2.72 19.25 -4.05
N ASP A 125 3.36 19.63 -5.14
CA ASP A 125 2.75 20.28 -6.31
C ASP A 125 1.89 19.34 -7.17
N PHE A 126 1.89 18.04 -6.86
CA PHE A 126 1.14 17.02 -7.60
C PHE A 126 -0.34 16.90 -7.16
N ILE A 127 -0.79 17.65 -6.14
CA ILE A 127 -2.10 17.44 -5.49
C ILE A 127 -3.14 18.53 -5.88
N GLU A 128 -3.06 19.11 -7.05
CA GLU A 128 -4.17 19.92 -7.56
C GLU A 128 -5.33 19.03 -8.02
N LYS A 129 -6.50 19.20 -7.39
CA LYS A 129 -7.71 18.37 -7.55
C LYS A 129 -8.15 18.10 -9.00
N GLN A 130 -7.82 18.96 -9.95
CA GLN A 130 -8.19 18.81 -11.37
C GLN A 130 -7.33 17.83 -12.16
N ALA A 131 -6.21 17.38 -11.59
CA ALA A 131 -5.27 16.45 -12.26
C ALA A 131 -5.46 14.99 -11.84
N ILE A 132 -6.30 14.67 -10.86
CA ILE A 132 -6.40 13.35 -10.24
C ILE A 132 -6.74 12.25 -11.25
N GLU A 133 -7.74 12.47 -12.11
CA GLU A 133 -8.14 11.47 -13.12
C GLU A 133 -7.03 11.14 -14.14
N ARG A 134 -6.15 12.12 -14.42
CA ARG A 134 -4.99 11.92 -15.31
C ARG A 134 -3.74 11.49 -14.56
N LEU A 135 -3.70 11.78 -13.28
CA LEU A 135 -2.55 11.53 -12.42
C LEU A 135 -2.46 10.06 -11.99
N VAL A 136 -3.58 9.49 -11.53
CA VAL A 136 -3.63 8.09 -11.08
C VAL A 136 -3.11 7.13 -12.15
N PRO A 137 -3.55 7.17 -13.42
CA PRO A 137 -3.00 6.29 -14.45
C PRO A 137 -1.49 6.45 -14.65
N ARG A 138 -0.96 7.68 -14.62
CA ARG A 138 0.48 7.93 -14.76
C ARG A 138 1.27 7.39 -13.57
N ILE A 139 0.78 7.59 -12.35
CA ILE A 139 1.42 7.02 -11.15
C ILE A 139 1.41 5.49 -11.23
N MET A 140 0.29 4.89 -11.66
CA MET A 140 0.19 3.44 -11.86
C MET A 140 1.27 2.93 -12.82
N ASP A 141 1.44 3.58 -13.96
CA ASP A 141 2.43 3.19 -14.97
C ASP A 141 3.86 3.30 -14.42
N VAL A 142 4.19 4.40 -13.75
CA VAL A 142 5.52 4.63 -13.16
C VAL A 142 5.78 3.65 -12.02
N VAL A 143 4.80 3.40 -11.15
CA VAL A 143 4.91 2.43 -10.04
C VAL A 143 5.09 1.01 -10.60
N ALA A 144 4.32 0.63 -11.62
CA ALA A 144 4.43 -0.68 -12.25
C ALA A 144 5.80 -0.87 -12.92
N ALA A 145 6.29 0.14 -13.64
CA ALA A 145 7.62 0.12 -14.26
C ALA A 145 8.72 0.00 -13.20
N LYS A 146 8.64 0.79 -12.12
CA LYS A 146 9.62 0.77 -11.03
C LYS A 146 9.61 -0.56 -10.28
N MET A 147 8.43 -1.09 -9.96
CA MET A 147 8.27 -2.40 -9.33
C MET A 147 8.89 -3.51 -10.20
N SER A 148 8.58 -3.52 -11.49
CA SER A 148 9.14 -4.48 -12.44
C SER A 148 10.66 -4.38 -12.54
N ALA A 149 11.21 -3.15 -12.58
CA ALA A 149 12.65 -2.92 -12.61
C ALA A 149 13.34 -3.41 -11.34
N GLU A 150 12.81 -3.08 -10.14
CA GLU A 150 13.38 -3.54 -8.87
C GLU A 150 13.35 -5.07 -8.74
N ILE A 151 12.27 -5.70 -9.22
CA ILE A 151 12.17 -7.15 -9.25
C ILE A 151 13.20 -7.72 -10.24
N ALA A 152 13.29 -7.19 -11.46
CA ALA A 152 14.24 -7.65 -12.47
C ALA A 152 15.71 -7.49 -12.02
N GLU A 153 16.06 -6.37 -11.39
CA GLU A 153 17.41 -6.14 -10.85
C GLU A 153 17.80 -7.21 -9.82
N LYS A 154 16.88 -7.54 -8.92
CA LYS A 154 17.11 -8.62 -7.92
C LYS A 154 17.22 -9.99 -8.58
N TRP A 155 16.56 -10.20 -9.72
CA TRP A 155 16.63 -11.45 -10.46
C TRP A 155 17.95 -11.61 -11.23
N THR A 156 18.53 -10.53 -11.75
CA THR A 156 19.85 -10.60 -12.39
C THR A 156 20.94 -11.04 -11.41
N ALA A 157 20.80 -10.70 -10.14
CA ALA A 157 21.68 -11.21 -9.07
C ALA A 157 21.57 -12.73 -8.86
N ARG A 158 20.44 -13.39 -9.25
CA ARG A 158 20.27 -14.85 -9.20
C ARG A 158 20.98 -15.62 -10.32
N LEU A 159 21.39 -14.96 -11.37
CA LEU A 159 22.15 -15.60 -12.47
C LEU A 159 23.57 -16.04 -12.05
N ILE A 160 23.96 -15.72 -10.80
CA ILE A 160 25.15 -16.28 -10.17
C ILE A 160 24.85 -17.72 -9.75
N PRO A 161 25.54 -18.76 -10.28
CA PRO A 161 25.14 -20.18 -10.13
C PRO A 161 25.11 -20.75 -8.70
N LEU A 162 25.53 -19.98 -7.70
CA LEU A 162 25.63 -20.39 -6.29
C LEU A 162 24.40 -20.06 -5.42
N LEU A 163 23.37 -19.41 -5.97
CA LEU A 163 22.20 -19.03 -5.18
C LEU A 163 21.06 -20.03 -5.38
N SER A 164 21.07 -21.05 -4.51
CA SER A 164 20.05 -22.10 -4.39
C SER A 164 18.63 -21.57 -4.11
N ALA A 165 17.62 -22.46 -4.17
CA ALA A 165 16.18 -22.15 -3.92
C ALA A 165 15.92 -21.28 -2.69
N GLY A 166 16.77 -21.33 -1.64
CA GLY A 166 16.68 -20.46 -0.47
C GLY A 166 16.88 -18.97 -0.76
N ALA A 167 17.68 -18.61 -1.75
CA ALA A 167 17.92 -17.21 -2.10
C ALA A 167 16.68 -16.55 -2.76
N GLY A 168 15.89 -17.32 -3.51
CA GLY A 168 14.66 -16.86 -4.11
C GLY A 168 13.64 -16.39 -3.08
N GLY A 169 13.38 -17.24 -2.10
CA GLY A 169 12.49 -16.89 -0.99
C GLY A 169 12.97 -15.69 -0.17
N ALA A 170 14.30 -15.59 0.06
CA ALA A 170 14.89 -14.45 0.77
C ALA A 170 14.70 -13.12 -0.01
N LEU A 171 14.93 -13.12 -1.33
CA LEU A 171 14.74 -11.92 -2.15
C LEU A 171 13.29 -11.44 -2.16
N ASN A 172 12.33 -12.36 -2.33
CA ASN A 172 10.91 -12.05 -2.27
C ASN A 172 10.51 -11.55 -0.87
N TYR A 173 11.05 -12.16 0.19
CA TYR A 173 10.88 -11.71 1.56
C TYR A 173 11.31 -10.25 1.74
N TYR A 174 12.54 -9.92 1.34
CA TYR A 174 13.06 -8.55 1.51
C TYR A 174 12.32 -7.53 0.65
N PHE A 175 11.94 -7.89 -0.57
CA PHE A 175 11.20 -7.01 -1.46
C PHE A 175 9.84 -6.63 -0.88
N VAL A 176 8.98 -7.62 -0.57
CA VAL A 176 7.63 -7.37 -0.04
C VAL A 176 7.68 -6.65 1.30
N ARG A 177 8.66 -7.00 2.15
CA ARG A 177 8.88 -6.32 3.43
C ARG A 177 9.25 -4.85 3.24
N ALA A 178 10.18 -4.55 2.33
CA ALA A 178 10.62 -3.17 2.09
C ALA A 178 9.48 -2.30 1.56
N TRP A 179 8.73 -2.80 0.59
CA TRP A 179 7.56 -2.12 0.03
C TRP A 179 6.47 -1.93 1.08
N GLY A 180 6.13 -2.98 1.82
CA GLY A 180 5.13 -2.91 2.87
C GLY A 180 5.48 -1.90 3.97
N ARG A 181 6.74 -1.84 4.39
CA ARG A 181 7.21 -0.89 5.42
C ARG A 181 7.20 0.55 4.94
N ARG A 182 7.60 0.81 3.69
CA ARG A 182 7.56 2.16 3.10
C ARG A 182 6.12 2.64 2.96
N ALA A 183 5.23 1.81 2.43
CA ALA A 183 3.81 2.13 2.32
C ALA A 183 3.14 2.33 3.69
N GLN A 184 3.45 1.50 4.68
CA GLN A 184 2.95 1.66 6.04
C GLN A 184 3.28 3.03 6.62
N LYS A 185 4.53 3.49 6.45
CA LYS A 185 4.95 4.83 6.91
C LYS A 185 4.13 5.94 6.24
N HIS A 186 3.89 5.81 4.94
CA HIS A 186 3.07 6.78 4.20
C HIS A 186 1.65 6.81 4.73
N PHE A 187 0.96 5.67 4.83
CA PHE A 187 -0.40 5.59 5.32
C PHE A 187 -0.53 6.06 6.79
N GLU A 188 0.44 5.71 7.64
CA GLU A 188 0.46 6.18 9.03
C GLU A 188 0.55 7.70 9.11
N ALA A 189 1.42 8.33 8.31
CA ALA A 189 1.54 9.77 8.26
C ALA A 189 0.25 10.44 7.76
N ARG A 190 -0.35 9.92 6.69
CA ARG A 190 -1.62 10.42 6.14
C ARG A 190 -2.77 10.24 7.12
N HIS A 191 -2.88 9.07 7.76
CA HIS A 191 -3.89 8.81 8.79
C HIS A 191 -3.81 9.84 9.93
N ARG A 192 -2.62 10.14 10.44
CA ARG A 192 -2.42 11.17 11.48
C ARG A 192 -2.92 12.54 11.02
N LEU A 193 -2.62 12.93 9.78
CA LEU A 193 -3.07 14.21 9.23
C LEU A 193 -4.59 14.29 9.11
N VAL A 194 -5.22 13.28 8.51
CA VAL A 194 -6.69 13.23 8.36
C VAL A 194 -7.37 13.21 9.72
N ARG A 195 -6.84 12.41 10.66
CA ARG A 195 -7.35 12.34 12.03
C ARG A 195 -7.25 13.69 12.73
N ALA A 196 -6.11 14.39 12.63
CA ALA A 196 -5.94 15.71 13.20
C ALA A 196 -6.94 16.71 12.61
N GLN A 197 -7.18 16.69 11.30
CA GLN A 197 -8.16 17.57 10.65
C GLN A 197 -9.59 17.27 11.11
N LYS A 198 -9.96 16.00 11.29
CA LYS A 198 -11.30 15.59 11.75
C LYS A 198 -11.56 15.98 13.21
N PHE A 199 -10.54 15.94 14.05
CA PHE A 199 -10.66 16.16 15.50
C PHE A 199 -10.03 17.45 16.00
N SER A 200 -9.45 18.30 15.11
CA SER A 200 -9.09 19.66 15.50
C SER A 200 -10.35 20.41 15.89
N PRO A 201 -10.43 21.00 17.10
CA PRO A 201 -11.50 21.90 17.42
C PRO A 201 -11.48 23.02 16.36
N ARG A 202 -12.61 23.21 15.66
CA ARG A 202 -12.79 24.40 14.84
C ARG A 202 -12.65 25.58 15.79
N LEU A 203 -11.54 26.28 15.73
CA LEU A 203 -11.44 27.61 16.31
C LEU A 203 -12.51 28.44 15.58
N THR A 204 -13.67 28.54 16.20
CA THR A 204 -14.68 29.49 15.79
C THR A 204 -14.05 30.87 16.00
N THR A 205 -13.46 31.41 14.95
CA THR A 205 -13.19 32.84 14.84
C THR A 205 -14.55 33.55 14.72
N GLY A 206 -15.31 33.54 15.82
CA GLY A 206 -16.37 34.50 16.00
C GLY A 206 -15.70 35.87 16.14
N PRO A 207 -16.22 36.93 15.52
CA PRO A 207 -15.69 38.27 15.73
C PRO A 207 -15.77 38.56 17.22
N ILE A 208 -14.62 38.86 17.84
CA ILE A 208 -14.56 39.40 19.20
C ILE A 208 -15.12 40.81 19.09
N THR A 209 -16.42 40.95 19.37
CA THR A 209 -17.02 42.26 19.55
C THR A 209 -16.50 42.82 20.89
N PRO A 210 -15.70 43.89 20.89
CA PRO A 210 -15.28 44.48 22.16
C PRO A 210 -16.49 44.99 22.91
N PRO A 211 -16.55 44.91 24.25
CA PRO A 211 -17.66 45.45 25.02
C PRO A 211 -17.73 46.96 24.80
N LEU A 212 -18.91 47.45 24.43
CA LEU A 212 -19.22 48.87 24.38
C LEU A 212 -19.11 49.41 25.82
N THR A 213 -18.07 50.22 26.06
CA THR A 213 -17.94 51.03 27.27
C THR A 213 -18.98 52.13 27.19
N GLN A 214 -19.93 52.12 28.13
CA GLN A 214 -20.76 53.29 28.46
C GLN A 214 -20.01 54.15 29.45
#